data_96cdba5ea14f8c63db065c0ac82cdd69
#
_entry.id   96cdba5ea14f8c63db065c0ac82cdd69
#
_cell.length_a   1.000
_cell.length_b   1.000
_cell.length_c   1.000
_cell.angle_alpha   90.00
_cell.angle_beta   90.00
_cell.angle_gamma   90.00
#
_symmetry.space_group_name_H-M   'P 1'
#
loop_
_entity.id
_entity.type
_entity.pdbx_description
1 polymer ?
#
loop_
_entity_poly.entity_id
_entity_poly.type
_entity_poly.pdbx_seq_one_letter_code
_entity_poly.pdbx_strand_id
1 'polypeptide(L)'
;MVNRSFRADNNEANSFIPSYSGTKGSIATHSNLSATTAFSILNIDGGNAFDAAAGAMLVEGLVNPQMFGMGGEGVMILKPSSSSPVVLNGNTKSPEKFNFLNLVTRGYREVPDNGIMAAGVPSAFSSIFRLLQHYGKLNFQTIAQYAKVYAKEGFPIHSGIINQKKFGLNDLKEKFLNEWQHSAKLYLKNKKVPNLGSLFKNKAYGDLLDYLCNYEKRLSGSRKVKFDKL
;
A
#
# COMPACT_ATOMS: atom_id res chain seq x y z
N MET A 1 -2.03 33.32 -12.03
CA MET A 1 -2.43 32.23 -12.95
C MET A 1 -1.22 31.85 -13.78
N VAL A 2 -0.55 30.74 -13.47
CA VAL A 2 0.53 30.23 -14.33
C VAL A 2 -0.05 29.08 -15.13
N ASN A 3 -0.38 29.40 -16.38
CA ASN A 3 -0.85 28.41 -17.34
C ASN A 3 0.38 27.63 -17.83
N ARG A 4 0.73 26.56 -17.14
CA ARG A 4 1.69 25.57 -17.66
C ARG A 4 0.88 24.51 -18.40
N SER A 5 0.62 24.75 -19.66
CA SER A 5 0.30 23.68 -20.58
C SER A 5 1.51 22.72 -20.62
N PHE A 6 1.36 21.52 -20.09
CA PHE A 6 2.24 20.42 -20.47
C PHE A 6 2.00 20.20 -21.98
N ARG A 7 2.91 20.64 -22.80
CA ARG A 7 3.02 20.17 -24.17
C ARG A 7 3.60 18.77 -24.07
N ALA A 8 2.78 17.77 -24.32
CA ALA A 8 3.29 16.45 -24.67
C ALA A 8 4.12 16.64 -25.96
N ASP A 9 5.37 16.29 -25.93
CA ASP A 9 6.17 16.21 -27.14
C ASP A 9 5.55 15.17 -28.06
N ASN A 10 5.42 15.49 -29.34
CA ASN A 10 4.77 14.68 -30.38
C ASN A 10 5.46 13.32 -30.66
N ASN A 11 6.36 12.87 -29.80
CA ASN A 11 7.05 11.60 -29.85
C ASN A 11 6.60 10.59 -28.76
N GLU A 12 5.48 10.85 -28.09
CA GLU A 12 4.93 9.86 -27.19
C GLU A 12 4.50 8.63 -28.00
N ALA A 13 5.13 7.49 -27.71
CA ALA A 13 4.61 6.20 -28.12
C ALA A 13 3.11 6.14 -27.76
N ASN A 14 2.28 5.78 -28.73
CA ASN A 14 0.83 5.69 -28.54
C ASN A 14 0.52 4.85 -27.30
N SER A 15 0.26 5.53 -26.18
CA SER A 15 -0.20 4.88 -24.96
C SER A 15 -1.66 4.52 -25.16
N PHE A 16 -1.98 3.24 -25.06
CA PHE A 16 -3.38 2.79 -25.02
C PHE A 16 -4.10 3.18 -23.73
N ILE A 17 -3.38 3.79 -22.78
CA ILE A 17 -3.96 4.27 -21.53
C ILE A 17 -4.44 5.72 -21.76
N PRO A 18 -5.74 6.00 -21.62
CA PRO A 18 -6.26 7.34 -21.80
C PRO A 18 -5.70 8.32 -20.77
N SER A 19 -5.39 9.54 -21.21
CA SER A 19 -5.06 10.64 -20.31
C SER A 19 -6.31 11.18 -19.63
N TYR A 20 -6.26 11.33 -18.32
CA TYR A 20 -7.34 11.93 -17.53
C TYR A 20 -6.89 13.29 -17.01
N SER A 21 -7.72 14.29 -17.26
CA SER A 21 -7.53 15.66 -16.77
C SER A 21 -8.68 16.09 -15.89
N GLY A 22 -8.38 16.81 -14.82
CA GLY A 22 -9.39 17.34 -13.90
C GLY A 22 -9.12 18.80 -13.57
N THR A 23 -10.19 19.57 -13.35
CA THR A 23 -10.11 20.98 -12.95
C THR A 23 -9.77 21.16 -11.46
N LYS A 24 -10.08 20.18 -10.63
CA LYS A 24 -9.84 20.19 -9.17
C LYS A 24 -8.73 19.25 -8.72
N GLY A 25 -8.43 18.25 -9.52
CA GLY A 25 -7.41 17.24 -9.24
C GLY A 25 -7.52 16.05 -10.17
N SER A 26 -6.50 15.21 -10.17
CA SER A 26 -6.51 13.93 -10.86
C SER A 26 -5.91 12.86 -9.95
N ILE A 27 -6.37 11.61 -10.12
CA ILE A 27 -5.96 10.46 -9.34
C ILE A 27 -5.64 9.34 -10.32
N ALA A 28 -4.47 8.75 -10.17
CA ALA A 28 -4.08 7.54 -10.89
C ALA A 28 -3.53 6.52 -9.90
N THR A 29 -4.08 5.32 -9.91
CA THR A 29 -3.67 4.20 -9.05
C THR A 29 -3.75 2.90 -9.86
N HIS A 30 -3.17 1.84 -9.35
CA HIS A 30 -3.22 0.54 -10.03
C HIS A 30 -4.64 -0.09 -9.94
N SER A 31 -5.35 0.12 -8.84
CA SER A 31 -6.68 -0.44 -8.61
C SER A 31 -7.79 0.63 -8.66
N ASN A 32 -8.92 0.31 -9.29
CA ASN A 32 -10.11 1.16 -9.24
C ASN A 32 -10.62 1.39 -7.81
N LEU A 33 -10.45 0.41 -6.90
CA LEU A 33 -10.87 0.53 -5.51
C LEU A 33 -10.03 1.57 -4.75
N SER A 34 -8.73 1.61 -5.00
CA SER A 34 -7.85 2.64 -4.43
C SER A 34 -8.08 4.02 -5.06
N ALA A 35 -8.36 4.08 -6.38
CA ALA A 35 -8.73 5.33 -7.05
C ALA A 35 -10.03 5.91 -6.47
N THR A 36 -11.07 5.08 -6.31
CA THR A 36 -12.35 5.49 -5.71
C THR A 36 -12.16 5.94 -4.26
N THR A 37 -11.34 5.24 -3.48
CA THR A 37 -10.99 5.64 -2.12
C THR A 37 -10.33 7.00 -2.08
N ALA A 38 -9.30 7.23 -2.90
CA ALA A 38 -8.61 8.51 -2.97
C ALA A 38 -9.57 9.64 -3.40
N PHE A 39 -10.45 9.37 -4.37
CA PHE A 39 -11.47 10.31 -4.80
C PHE A 39 -12.43 10.68 -3.67
N SER A 40 -12.93 9.69 -2.93
CA SER A 40 -13.84 9.90 -1.81
C SER A 40 -13.18 10.71 -0.68
N ILE A 41 -11.96 10.40 -0.32
CA ILE A 41 -11.21 11.14 0.71
C ILE A 41 -10.99 12.60 0.27
N LEU A 42 -10.63 12.82 -0.99
CA LEU A 42 -10.34 14.15 -1.51
C LEU A 42 -11.59 15.02 -1.67
N ASN A 43 -12.71 14.44 -2.17
CA ASN A 43 -13.88 15.22 -2.61
C ASN A 43 -15.09 15.13 -1.65
N ILE A 44 -15.16 14.07 -0.83
CA ILE A 44 -16.31 13.83 0.06
C ILE A 44 -15.92 14.05 1.51
N ASP A 45 -14.83 13.42 1.95
CA ASP A 45 -14.41 13.47 3.37
C ASP A 45 -13.68 14.77 3.74
N GLY A 46 -13.38 15.63 2.78
CA GLY A 46 -12.72 16.92 2.99
C GLY A 46 -11.22 16.80 3.26
N GLY A 47 -10.60 15.69 2.87
CA GLY A 47 -9.15 15.48 2.93
C GLY A 47 -8.40 16.29 1.89
N ASN A 48 -7.07 16.18 1.94
CA ASN A 48 -6.18 16.73 0.92
C ASN A 48 -5.53 15.59 0.10
N ALA A 49 -4.66 15.94 -0.85
CA ALA A 49 -3.98 14.95 -1.70
C ALA A 49 -3.13 13.94 -0.89
N PHE A 50 -2.59 14.35 0.26
CA PHE A 50 -1.78 13.49 1.13
C PHE A 50 -2.65 12.48 1.90
N ASP A 51 -3.82 12.91 2.36
CA ASP A 51 -4.82 12.01 2.97
C ASP A 51 -5.34 11.01 1.93
N ALA A 52 -5.64 11.48 0.71
CA ALA A 52 -6.09 10.64 -0.40
C ALA A 52 -5.03 9.59 -0.80
N ALA A 53 -3.76 9.99 -0.89
CA ALA A 53 -2.67 9.07 -1.16
C ALA A 53 -2.52 8.02 -0.06
N ALA A 54 -2.57 8.41 1.21
CA ALA A 54 -2.50 7.49 2.34
C ALA A 54 -3.64 6.46 2.30
N GLY A 55 -4.88 6.89 2.07
CA GLY A 55 -6.03 5.99 1.96
C GLY A 55 -5.92 5.04 0.77
N ALA A 56 -5.45 5.55 -0.39
CA ALA A 56 -5.18 4.72 -1.55
C ALA A 56 -4.13 3.64 -1.25
N MET A 57 -3.03 3.99 -0.58
CA MET A 57 -1.99 3.03 -0.19
C MET A 57 -2.51 1.94 0.74
N LEU A 58 -3.36 2.29 1.73
CA LEU A 58 -3.99 1.30 2.60
C LEU A 58 -4.86 0.31 1.81
N VAL A 59 -5.57 0.79 0.80
CA VAL A 59 -6.37 -0.08 -0.07
C VAL A 59 -5.49 -0.88 -1.01
N GLU A 60 -4.46 -0.28 -1.63
CA GLU A 60 -3.53 -1.00 -2.52
C GLU A 60 -2.85 -2.17 -1.81
N GLY A 61 -2.39 -1.98 -0.56
CA GLY A 61 -1.79 -3.05 0.23
C GLY A 61 -2.72 -4.22 0.55
N LEU A 62 -4.03 -4.02 0.42
CA LEU A 62 -5.05 -5.05 0.56
C LEU A 62 -5.40 -5.71 -0.78
N VAL A 63 -5.63 -4.89 -1.82
CA VAL A 63 -6.21 -5.35 -3.10
C VAL A 63 -5.16 -5.75 -4.14
N ASN A 64 -3.91 -5.35 -3.97
CA ASN A 64 -2.77 -5.70 -4.82
C ASN A 64 -1.60 -6.30 -4.03
N PRO A 65 -1.82 -7.30 -3.18
CA PRO A 65 -0.81 -7.84 -2.25
C PRO A 65 0.41 -8.43 -2.97
N GLN A 66 0.29 -8.79 -4.23
CA GLN A 66 1.39 -9.31 -5.06
C GLN A 66 2.37 -8.20 -5.50
N MET A 67 1.97 -6.93 -5.43
CA MET A 67 2.79 -5.79 -5.83
C MET A 67 3.19 -4.89 -4.67
N PHE A 68 2.32 -4.75 -3.70
CA PHE A 68 2.52 -3.85 -2.56
C PHE A 68 1.86 -4.40 -1.30
N GLY A 69 2.50 -4.26 -0.16
CA GLY A 69 1.94 -4.67 1.13
C GLY A 69 2.45 -3.82 2.28
N MET A 70 1.71 -3.80 3.38
CA MET A 70 2.07 -3.02 4.56
C MET A 70 3.33 -3.52 5.28
N GLY A 71 3.76 -4.74 4.97
CA GLY A 71 5.06 -5.29 5.39
C GLY A 71 6.24 -4.87 4.50
N GLY A 72 5.98 -4.13 3.43
CA GLY A 72 6.98 -3.65 2.47
C GLY A 72 7.45 -2.23 2.75
N GLU A 73 7.69 -1.51 1.69
CA GLU A 73 8.28 -0.17 1.69
C GLU A 73 7.47 0.81 0.85
N GLY A 74 7.74 2.11 0.98
CA GLY A 74 7.09 3.13 0.18
C GLY A 74 7.93 4.39 0.06
N VAL A 75 8.36 4.71 -1.15
CA VAL A 75 9.03 5.98 -1.45
C VAL A 75 8.01 6.94 -2.06
N MET A 76 8.00 8.19 -1.59
CA MET A 76 7.03 9.19 -2.02
C MET A 76 7.74 10.48 -2.42
N ILE A 77 7.30 11.08 -3.53
CA ILE A 77 7.65 12.46 -3.89
C ILE A 77 6.43 13.32 -3.59
N LEU A 78 6.60 14.27 -2.71
CA LEU A 78 5.56 15.13 -2.19
C LEU A 78 5.79 16.56 -2.68
N LYS A 79 4.75 17.23 -3.19
CA LYS A 79 4.82 18.64 -3.57
C LYS A 79 3.72 19.42 -2.84
N PRO A 80 3.99 19.91 -1.62
CA PRO A 80 3.09 20.84 -0.96
C PRO A 80 2.97 22.13 -1.77
N SER A 81 1.82 22.83 -1.68
CA SER A 81 1.55 24.03 -2.49
C SER A 81 2.55 25.16 -2.26
N SER A 82 3.00 25.32 -1.02
CA SER A 82 3.83 26.44 -0.56
C SER A 82 5.33 26.14 -0.40
N SER A 83 5.79 24.92 -0.72
CA SER A 83 7.19 24.54 -0.54
C SER A 83 7.76 23.80 -1.74
N SER A 84 9.07 23.62 -1.77
CA SER A 84 9.76 22.78 -2.75
C SER A 84 9.31 21.31 -2.62
N PRO A 85 9.48 20.50 -3.68
CA PRO A 85 9.26 19.07 -3.58
C PRO A 85 10.10 18.44 -2.48
N VAL A 86 9.52 17.47 -1.78
CA VAL A 86 10.16 16.71 -0.70
C VAL A 86 10.08 15.23 -1.03
N VAL A 87 11.17 14.50 -0.77
CA VAL A 87 11.18 13.04 -0.85
C VAL A 87 11.03 12.46 0.56
N LEU A 88 10.02 11.62 0.73
CA LEU A 88 9.90 10.75 1.89
C LEU A 88 10.48 9.40 1.49
N ASN A 89 11.68 9.12 1.98
CA ASN A 89 12.36 7.85 1.73
C ASN A 89 11.89 6.80 2.74
N GLY A 90 10.94 5.99 2.35
CA GLY A 90 10.43 4.87 3.12
C GLY A 90 10.97 3.52 2.64
N ASN A 91 12.18 3.45 2.12
CA ASN A 91 12.85 2.18 1.84
C ASN A 91 13.04 1.38 3.12
N THR A 92 12.94 0.08 3.02
CA THR A 92 13.24 -0.83 4.11
C THR A 92 14.73 -0.73 4.50
N LYS A 93 15.00 -0.98 5.77
CA LYS A 93 16.38 -1.09 6.28
C LYS A 93 16.67 -2.55 6.57
N SER A 94 17.95 -2.93 6.50
CA SER A 94 18.39 -4.19 7.04
C SER A 94 18.10 -4.24 8.53
N PRO A 95 17.68 -5.40 9.08
CA PRO A 95 17.62 -5.60 10.53
C PRO A 95 18.97 -5.30 11.16
N GLU A 96 18.98 -4.72 12.36
CA GLU A 96 20.19 -4.25 13.05
C GLU A 96 21.26 -5.37 13.22
N LYS A 97 20.80 -6.59 13.48
CA LYS A 97 21.68 -7.76 13.65
C LYS A 97 22.04 -8.48 12.35
N PHE A 98 21.54 -7.97 11.21
CA PHE A 98 21.83 -8.56 9.91
C PHE A 98 23.19 -8.10 9.41
N ASN A 99 24.03 -9.06 9.01
CA ASN A 99 25.29 -8.78 8.33
C ASN A 99 25.59 -9.89 7.31
N PHE A 100 26.47 -9.58 6.36
CA PHE A 100 26.82 -10.50 5.27
C PHE A 100 27.46 -11.80 5.80
N LEU A 101 28.26 -11.72 6.87
CA LEU A 101 28.88 -12.91 7.47
C LEU A 101 27.82 -13.90 7.95
N ASN A 102 26.73 -13.41 8.55
CA ASN A 102 25.62 -14.26 8.97
C ASN A 102 24.90 -14.95 7.79
N LEU A 103 24.88 -14.35 6.60
CA LEU A 103 24.40 -15.02 5.40
C LEU A 103 25.34 -16.13 4.95
N VAL A 104 26.64 -15.82 4.84
CA VAL A 104 27.66 -16.78 4.38
C VAL A 104 27.75 -17.98 5.31
N THR A 105 27.73 -17.78 6.63
CA THR A 105 27.77 -18.89 7.61
C THR A 105 26.52 -19.79 7.54
N ARG A 106 25.42 -19.29 6.99
CA ARG A 106 24.20 -20.06 6.72
C ARG A 106 24.16 -20.70 5.31
N GLY A 107 25.26 -20.60 4.56
CA GLY A 107 25.39 -21.19 3.23
C GLY A 107 24.86 -20.35 2.08
N TYR A 108 24.44 -19.12 2.34
CA TYR A 108 23.99 -18.20 1.27
C TYR A 108 25.19 -17.48 0.64
N ARG A 109 25.19 -17.37 -0.69
CA ARG A 109 26.18 -16.56 -1.44
C ARG A 109 25.73 -15.15 -1.72
N GLU A 110 24.41 -14.93 -1.65
CA GLU A 110 23.71 -13.65 -1.90
C GLU A 110 22.45 -13.58 -1.05
N VAL A 111 21.82 -12.41 -0.96
CA VAL A 111 20.51 -12.27 -0.32
C VAL A 111 19.49 -13.06 -1.13
N PRO A 112 18.76 -14.00 -0.53
CA PRO A 112 17.78 -14.79 -1.29
C PRO A 112 16.59 -13.93 -1.73
N ASP A 113 15.91 -14.34 -2.81
CA ASP A 113 14.74 -13.62 -3.35
C ASP A 113 13.53 -13.60 -2.40
N ASN A 114 13.50 -14.49 -1.42
CA ASN A 114 12.36 -14.63 -0.50
C ASN A 114 12.75 -15.33 0.79
N GLY A 115 11.80 -15.39 1.73
CA GLY A 115 12.00 -15.94 3.06
C GLY A 115 12.56 -14.93 4.05
N ILE A 116 12.78 -15.37 5.29
CA ILE A 116 13.14 -14.46 6.40
C ILE A 116 14.48 -13.76 6.19
N MET A 117 15.40 -14.36 5.45
CA MET A 117 16.72 -13.75 5.18
C MET A 117 16.66 -12.65 4.11
N ALA A 118 15.57 -12.57 3.34
CA ALA A 118 15.31 -11.48 2.39
C ALA A 118 14.54 -10.32 3.02
N ALA A 119 13.99 -10.50 4.23
CA ALA A 119 13.09 -9.53 4.83
C ALA A 119 13.84 -8.31 5.36
N GLY A 120 13.47 -7.13 4.87
CA GLY A 120 13.82 -5.85 5.49
C GLY A 120 12.89 -5.49 6.65
N VAL A 121 13.23 -4.45 7.41
CA VAL A 121 12.34 -3.89 8.43
C VAL A 121 11.18 -3.18 7.73
N PRO A 122 9.91 -3.58 7.97
CA PRO A 122 8.76 -2.97 7.33
C PRO A 122 8.67 -1.46 7.53
N SER A 123 8.41 -0.70 6.47
CA SER A 123 8.39 0.77 6.52
C SER A 123 7.16 1.40 5.86
N ALA A 124 6.30 0.62 5.20
CA ALA A 124 5.12 1.16 4.51
C ALA A 124 4.17 1.90 5.46
N PHE A 125 3.82 1.31 6.62
CA PHE A 125 2.99 1.99 7.62
C PHE A 125 3.65 3.23 8.19
N SER A 126 4.93 3.16 8.56
CA SER A 126 5.65 4.32 9.08
C SER A 126 5.74 5.46 8.07
N SER A 127 5.86 5.13 6.77
CA SER A 127 5.82 6.10 5.68
C SER A 127 4.45 6.77 5.57
N ILE A 128 3.36 6.00 5.65
CA ILE A 128 1.99 6.54 5.66
C ILE A 128 1.79 7.46 6.88
N PHE A 129 2.18 7.02 8.07
CA PHE A 129 2.01 7.84 9.27
C PHE A 129 2.86 9.10 9.22
N ARG A 130 4.08 9.03 8.70
CA ARG A 130 4.93 10.20 8.50
C ARG A 130 4.33 11.19 7.49
N LEU A 131 3.81 10.69 6.37
CA LEU A 131 3.06 11.48 5.40
C LEU A 131 1.90 12.22 6.08
N LEU A 132 1.07 11.50 6.81
CA LEU A 132 -0.09 12.05 7.50
C LEU A 132 0.31 13.02 8.61
N GLN A 133 1.34 12.71 9.39
CA GLN A 133 1.85 13.55 10.46
C GLN A 133 2.19 14.97 9.99
N HIS A 134 2.87 15.07 8.85
CA HIS A 134 3.41 16.34 8.35
C HIS A 134 2.47 17.06 7.39
N TYR A 135 1.70 16.33 6.58
CA TYR A 135 0.97 16.91 5.44
C TYR A 135 -0.53 16.59 5.43
N GLY A 136 -0.98 15.57 6.15
CA GLY A 136 -2.39 15.21 6.16
C GLY A 136 -3.26 16.19 6.97
N LYS A 137 -4.55 16.10 6.76
CA LYS A 137 -5.59 16.94 7.38
C LYS A 137 -6.56 16.12 8.26
N LEU A 138 -6.88 14.91 7.83
CA LEU A 138 -7.86 14.04 8.47
C LEU A 138 -7.24 13.18 9.58
N ASN A 139 -8.07 12.60 10.43
CA ASN A 139 -7.68 11.57 11.38
C ASN A 139 -7.54 10.21 10.67
N PHE A 140 -6.85 9.26 11.30
CA PHE A 140 -6.59 7.97 10.70
C PHE A 140 -7.87 7.15 10.49
N GLN A 141 -8.86 7.27 11.38
CA GLN A 141 -10.13 6.58 11.24
C GLN A 141 -10.84 6.93 9.92
N THR A 142 -10.90 8.21 9.57
CA THR A 142 -11.52 8.67 8.31
C THR A 142 -10.74 8.15 7.10
N ILE A 143 -9.41 8.13 7.17
CA ILE A 143 -8.55 7.68 6.08
C ILE A 143 -8.66 6.16 5.88
N ALA A 144 -8.68 5.39 6.96
CA ALA A 144 -8.68 3.94 6.93
C ALA A 144 -10.06 3.30 6.69
N GLN A 145 -11.16 4.06 6.76
CA GLN A 145 -12.53 3.50 6.71
C GLN A 145 -12.78 2.62 5.49
N TYR A 146 -12.33 3.05 4.31
CA TYR A 146 -12.54 2.30 3.06
C TYR A 146 -11.76 0.99 3.03
N ALA A 147 -10.48 1.02 3.42
CA ALA A 147 -9.66 -0.18 3.52
C ALA A 147 -10.25 -1.19 4.52
N LYS A 148 -10.82 -0.70 5.64
CA LYS A 148 -11.51 -1.53 6.62
C LYS A 148 -12.75 -2.23 6.04
N VAL A 149 -13.57 -1.49 5.28
CA VAL A 149 -14.75 -2.05 4.61
C VAL A 149 -14.30 -3.13 3.64
N TYR A 150 -13.37 -2.85 2.73
CA TYR A 150 -12.88 -3.86 1.78
C TYR A 150 -12.24 -5.06 2.46
N ALA A 151 -11.53 -4.87 3.56
CA ALA A 151 -10.91 -5.96 4.30
C ALA A 151 -11.94 -6.89 4.97
N LYS A 152 -13.01 -6.33 5.54
CA LYS A 152 -14.00 -7.07 6.31
C LYS A 152 -15.16 -7.59 5.46
N GLU A 153 -15.69 -6.74 4.59
CA GLU A 153 -16.79 -7.12 3.70
C GLU A 153 -16.32 -7.84 2.44
N GLY A 154 -15.10 -7.57 2.03
CA GLY A 154 -14.43 -8.20 0.91
C GLY A 154 -14.47 -7.38 -0.37
N PHE A 155 -13.67 -7.84 -1.32
CA PHE A 155 -13.62 -7.32 -2.68
C PHE A 155 -13.49 -8.49 -3.68
N PRO A 156 -13.91 -8.33 -4.94
CA PRO A 156 -13.74 -9.37 -5.95
C PRO A 156 -12.26 -9.55 -6.29
N ILE A 157 -11.75 -10.77 -6.15
CA ILE A 157 -10.36 -11.08 -6.47
C ILE A 157 -10.12 -10.92 -7.98
N HIS A 158 -9.08 -10.20 -8.36
CA HIS A 158 -8.78 -9.90 -9.75
C HIS A 158 -7.65 -10.78 -10.32
N SER A 159 -7.51 -10.78 -11.65
CA SER A 159 -6.55 -11.60 -12.36
C SER A 159 -5.10 -11.36 -11.93
N GLY A 160 -4.71 -10.15 -11.54
CA GLY A 160 -3.36 -9.86 -11.07
C GLY A 160 -2.95 -10.71 -9.86
N ILE A 161 -3.85 -10.86 -8.87
CA ILE A 161 -3.58 -11.71 -7.70
C ILE A 161 -3.43 -13.19 -8.11
N ILE A 162 -4.21 -13.64 -9.09
CA ILE A 162 -4.26 -15.06 -9.47
C ILE A 162 -3.18 -15.42 -10.48
N ASN A 163 -3.03 -14.62 -11.54
CA ASN A 163 -2.32 -15.01 -12.78
C ASN A 163 -1.05 -14.20 -13.05
N GLN A 164 -0.70 -13.22 -12.23
CA GLN A 164 0.52 -12.44 -12.49
C GLN A 164 1.74 -13.36 -12.48
N LYS A 165 2.46 -13.39 -13.60
CA LYS A 165 3.65 -14.24 -13.76
C LYS A 165 4.66 -13.98 -12.64
N LYS A 166 5.16 -15.02 -12.01
CA LYS A 166 6.09 -15.07 -10.88
C LYS A 166 5.51 -14.63 -9.51
N PHE A 167 4.42 -13.90 -9.47
CA PHE A 167 3.87 -13.33 -8.23
C PHE A 167 2.42 -13.75 -7.94
N GLY A 168 1.72 -14.30 -8.93
CA GLY A 168 0.34 -14.73 -8.79
C GLY A 168 0.21 -16.07 -8.05
N LEU A 169 -0.97 -16.29 -7.50
CA LEU A 169 -1.26 -17.49 -6.72
C LEU A 169 -1.12 -18.80 -7.51
N ASN A 170 -1.36 -18.76 -8.83
CA ASN A 170 -1.16 -19.95 -9.67
C ASN A 170 0.31 -20.37 -9.72
N ASP A 171 1.23 -19.42 -9.87
CA ASP A 171 2.67 -19.69 -9.92
C ASP A 171 3.24 -20.06 -8.56
N LEU A 172 2.70 -19.45 -7.49
CA LEU A 172 3.24 -19.59 -6.14
C LEU A 172 2.52 -20.62 -5.26
N LYS A 173 1.49 -21.28 -5.76
CA LYS A 173 0.62 -22.18 -4.98
C LYS A 173 1.40 -23.21 -4.16
N GLU A 174 2.32 -23.94 -4.79
CA GLU A 174 3.09 -24.98 -4.10
C GLU A 174 4.00 -24.40 -3.00
N LYS A 175 4.58 -23.22 -3.27
CA LYS A 175 5.39 -22.50 -2.30
C LYS A 175 4.57 -22.04 -1.08
N PHE A 176 3.36 -21.52 -1.31
CA PHE A 176 2.42 -21.18 -0.26
C PHE A 176 2.07 -22.40 0.60
N LEU A 177 1.80 -23.55 -0.01
CA LEU A 177 1.42 -24.75 0.71
C LEU A 177 2.56 -25.36 1.51
N ASN A 178 3.78 -25.30 1.00
CA ASN A 178 4.93 -25.99 1.60
C ASN A 178 5.76 -25.09 2.53
N GLU A 179 5.90 -23.80 2.19
CA GLU A 179 6.81 -22.90 2.90
C GLU A 179 6.05 -21.77 3.64
N TRP A 180 4.98 -21.23 3.06
CA TRP A 180 4.29 -20.03 3.56
C TRP A 180 2.89 -20.34 4.09
N GLN A 181 2.81 -21.25 5.02
CA GLN A 181 1.54 -21.80 5.54
C GLN A 181 0.57 -20.74 6.10
N HIS A 182 1.08 -19.67 6.71
CA HIS A 182 0.22 -18.56 7.18
C HIS A 182 -0.43 -17.82 6.02
N SER A 183 0.34 -17.52 4.97
CA SER A 183 -0.17 -16.92 3.74
C SER A 183 -1.13 -17.88 3.01
N ALA A 184 -0.81 -19.18 3.00
CA ALA A 184 -1.70 -20.19 2.41
C ALA A 184 -3.08 -20.22 3.08
N LYS A 185 -3.16 -20.10 4.41
CA LYS A 185 -4.44 -20.03 5.13
C LYS A 185 -5.29 -18.83 4.70
N LEU A 186 -4.67 -17.72 4.36
CA LEU A 186 -5.35 -16.51 3.91
C LEU A 186 -5.77 -16.60 2.44
N TYR A 187 -4.84 -16.98 1.57
CA TYR A 187 -5.02 -16.87 0.12
C TYR A 187 -5.52 -18.14 -0.57
N LEU A 188 -5.29 -19.32 0.01
CA LEU A 188 -5.60 -20.62 -0.59
C LEU A 188 -6.68 -21.36 0.20
N LYS A 189 -7.92 -20.90 0.11
CA LYS A 189 -9.04 -21.56 0.77
C LYS A 189 -9.16 -23.03 0.33
N ASN A 190 -9.16 -23.94 1.29
CA ASN A 190 -9.15 -25.39 1.04
C ASN A 190 -7.98 -25.83 0.12
N LYS A 191 -6.80 -25.22 0.27
CA LYS A 191 -5.60 -25.49 -0.53
C LYS A 191 -5.78 -25.23 -2.03
N LYS A 192 -6.78 -24.43 -2.42
CA LYS A 192 -7.07 -24.11 -3.83
C LYS A 192 -6.91 -22.61 -4.07
N VAL A 193 -6.43 -22.29 -5.26
CA VAL A 193 -6.43 -20.90 -5.75
C VAL A 193 -7.90 -20.48 -5.93
N PRO A 194 -8.30 -19.30 -5.44
CA PRO A 194 -9.68 -18.84 -5.58
C PRO A 194 -10.04 -18.56 -7.05
N ASN A 195 -11.32 -18.67 -7.36
CA ASN A 195 -11.80 -18.32 -8.70
C ASN A 195 -11.77 -16.80 -8.89
N LEU A 196 -11.50 -16.36 -10.11
CA LEU A 196 -11.59 -14.97 -10.52
C LEU A 196 -12.97 -14.39 -10.16
N GLY A 197 -12.98 -13.19 -9.58
CA GLY A 197 -14.22 -12.51 -9.15
C GLY A 197 -14.82 -13.03 -7.85
N SER A 198 -14.28 -14.10 -7.25
CA SER A 198 -14.76 -14.54 -5.93
C SER A 198 -14.44 -13.52 -4.86
N LEU A 199 -15.31 -13.43 -3.83
CA LEU A 199 -15.13 -12.47 -2.74
C LEU A 199 -13.96 -12.87 -1.84
N PHE A 200 -12.96 -12.00 -1.77
CA PHE A 200 -11.80 -12.15 -0.90
C PHE A 200 -11.90 -11.22 0.30
N LYS A 201 -11.62 -11.74 1.49
CA LYS A 201 -11.62 -10.99 2.75
C LYS A 201 -10.29 -11.18 3.46
N ASN A 202 -9.77 -10.11 4.04
CA ASN A 202 -8.61 -10.15 4.95
C ASN A 202 -9.00 -9.54 6.30
N LYS A 203 -9.73 -10.35 7.09
CA LYS A 203 -10.23 -9.91 8.40
C LYS A 203 -9.10 -9.42 9.30
N ALA A 204 -7.95 -10.09 9.31
CA ALA A 204 -6.81 -9.70 10.15
C ALA A 204 -6.31 -8.29 9.83
N TYR A 205 -6.27 -7.93 8.53
CA TYR A 205 -5.93 -6.57 8.12
C TYR A 205 -6.98 -5.55 8.58
N GLY A 206 -8.26 -5.88 8.45
CA GLY A 206 -9.35 -5.04 8.96
C GLY A 206 -9.29 -4.83 10.47
N ASP A 207 -8.99 -5.89 11.23
CA ASP A 207 -8.85 -5.83 12.69
C ASP A 207 -7.61 -5.01 13.12
N LEU A 208 -6.51 -5.10 12.37
CA LEU A 208 -5.34 -4.23 12.58
C LEU A 208 -5.69 -2.76 12.38
N LEU A 209 -6.40 -2.43 11.31
CA LEU A 209 -6.84 -1.04 11.07
C LEU A 209 -7.80 -0.54 12.15
N ASP A 210 -8.70 -1.39 12.65
CA ASP A 210 -9.56 -1.06 13.79
C ASP A 210 -8.75 -0.81 15.06
N TYR A 211 -7.76 -1.65 15.32
CA TYR A 211 -6.87 -1.47 16.46
C TYR A 211 -6.16 -0.09 16.39
N LEU A 212 -5.58 0.26 15.25
CA LEU A 212 -4.89 1.53 15.04
C LEU A 212 -5.85 2.73 15.18
N CYS A 213 -7.05 2.64 14.61
CA CYS A 213 -8.09 3.67 14.78
C CYS A 213 -8.47 3.86 16.25
N ASN A 214 -8.66 2.77 16.99
CA ASN A 214 -9.00 2.83 18.40
C ASN A 214 -7.83 3.29 19.27
N TYR A 215 -6.60 3.00 18.87
CA TYR A 215 -5.41 3.51 19.52
C TYR A 215 -5.29 5.02 19.33
N GLU A 216 -5.45 5.54 18.10
CA GLU A 216 -5.48 6.98 17.83
C GLU A 216 -6.49 7.73 18.70
N LYS A 217 -7.71 7.17 18.88
CA LYS A 217 -8.76 7.78 19.71
C LYS A 217 -8.35 7.94 21.18
N ARG A 218 -7.59 6.99 21.69
CA ARG A 218 -7.12 6.99 23.10
C ARG A 218 -5.94 7.91 23.34
N LEU A 219 -5.22 8.29 22.28
CA LEU A 219 -4.08 9.20 22.41
C LEU A 219 -4.57 10.63 22.66
N SER A 220 -3.94 11.30 23.63
CA SER A 220 -4.09 12.74 23.86
C SER A 220 -3.08 13.54 23.03
N GLY A 221 -3.35 14.82 22.82
CA GLY A 221 -2.48 15.74 22.11
C GLY A 221 -2.98 16.10 20.71
N SER A 222 -2.18 16.91 20.03
CA SER A 222 -2.49 17.34 18.68
C SER A 222 -2.43 16.14 17.69
N ARG A 223 -3.05 16.29 16.52
CA ARG A 223 -3.01 15.31 15.44
C ARG A 223 -1.57 14.86 15.13
N LYS A 224 -0.64 15.80 15.04
CA LYS A 224 0.78 15.51 14.77
C LYS A 224 1.39 14.59 15.83
N VAL A 225 1.10 14.84 17.11
CA VAL A 225 1.56 14.01 18.23
C VAL A 225 0.94 12.61 18.18
N LYS A 226 -0.32 12.50 17.80
CA LYS A 226 -0.99 11.19 17.66
C LYS A 226 -0.36 10.35 16.55
N PHE A 227 -0.10 10.94 15.38
CA PHE A 227 0.56 10.23 14.28
C PHE A 227 2.02 9.86 14.54
N ASP A 228 2.70 10.55 15.45
CA ASP A 228 4.04 10.19 15.89
C ASP A 228 4.06 8.92 16.78
N LYS A 229 2.93 8.58 17.37
CA LYS A 229 2.77 7.44 18.28
C LYS A 229 2.09 6.22 17.62
N LEU A 230 1.51 6.38 16.42
CA LEU A 230 0.95 5.31 15.62
C LEU A 230 2.06 4.53 14.90
#